data_3460bfbddcc4581471170aeaf19c1756
#
_entry.id   3460bfbddcc4581471170aeaf19c1756
#
_cell.length_a   1.000
_cell.length_b   1.000
_cell.length_c   1.000
_cell.angle_alpha   90.00
_cell.angle_beta   90.00
_cell.angle_gamma   90.00
#
_symmetry.space_group_name_H-M   'P 1'
#
loop_
_entity.id
_entity.type
_entity.pdbx_description
1 polymer ?
#
loop_
_entity_poly.entity_id
_entity_poly.type
_entity_poly.pdbx_seq_one_letter_code
_entity_poly.pdbx_strand_id
1 'polypeptide(L)'
;MSRAPQQPERLPHGYTNLTTLEGGRVIKRYAGPDAVLRREAEVTALTALAGRFPVPTVIGQDDSQLMLSFVPGVPGQEILEQRPDDVLFAVGRAGRALHGLDVSATYEMVVGAVLVHGDFGPQNMVFDATTMQPAAVVDWEFAHPGDPVEDLAWAEWIIRTHHPRLVDSLDTMFEGYESRPPWRQRYAAMLEKCRWALDFVRRWPGADAASVAMWQRRVEVTTDFRE
;
A
#
# COMPACT_ATOMS: atom_id res chain seq x y z
N MET A 1 17.84 4.49 38.03
CA MET A 1 16.56 5.18 37.68
C MET A 1 15.92 4.40 36.53
N SER A 2 14.90 3.61 36.85
CA SER A 2 14.17 2.82 35.84
C SER A 2 13.28 3.79 35.05
N ARG A 3 13.52 3.88 33.73
CA ARG A 3 12.62 4.65 32.82
C ARG A 3 11.26 3.97 32.84
N ALA A 4 10.20 4.70 33.12
CA ALA A 4 8.83 4.19 33.00
C ALA A 4 8.64 3.63 31.57
N PRO A 5 7.89 2.52 31.40
CA PRO A 5 7.60 2.01 30.07
C PRO A 5 6.88 3.11 29.29
N GLN A 6 7.45 3.51 28.15
CA GLN A 6 6.79 4.41 27.20
C GLN A 6 5.50 3.74 26.74
N GLN A 7 4.38 4.46 26.81
CA GLN A 7 3.12 3.96 26.24
C GLN A 7 3.31 3.74 24.73
N PRO A 8 2.72 2.67 24.17
CA PRO A 8 2.80 2.42 22.74
C PRO A 8 2.24 3.60 21.94
N GLU A 9 3.05 4.13 21.04
CA GLU A 9 2.64 5.20 20.13
C GLU A 9 1.89 4.59 18.95
N ARG A 10 0.61 4.98 18.78
CA ARG A 10 -0.19 4.54 17.62
C ARG A 10 0.31 5.25 16.37
N LEU A 11 0.71 4.51 15.36
CA LEU A 11 1.08 5.07 14.08
C LEU A 11 -0.19 5.51 13.30
N PRO A 12 -0.17 6.70 12.67
CA PRO A 12 -1.38 7.39 12.22
C PRO A 12 -2.12 6.76 11.02
N HIS A 13 -1.62 5.73 10.38
CA HIS A 13 -2.10 5.30 9.06
C HIS A 13 -2.61 3.85 8.96
N GLY A 14 -3.00 3.21 10.06
CA GLY A 14 -3.59 1.86 10.04
C GLY A 14 -5.12 1.90 10.06
N TYR A 15 -5.79 1.79 8.91
CA TYR A 15 -7.26 1.73 8.84
C TYR A 15 -7.82 0.34 9.11
N THR A 16 -7.08 -0.71 8.75
CA THR A 16 -7.48 -2.13 8.87
C THR A 16 -6.89 -2.82 10.07
N ASN A 17 -5.76 -2.34 10.59
CA ASN A 17 -5.00 -2.96 11.66
C ASN A 17 -4.65 -1.95 12.75
N LEU A 18 -4.43 -2.44 13.97
CA LEU A 18 -3.82 -1.62 15.02
C LEU A 18 -2.29 -1.71 14.88
N THR A 19 -1.69 -0.62 14.43
CA THR A 19 -0.23 -0.52 14.27
C THR A 19 0.35 0.42 15.33
N THR A 20 1.32 -0.08 16.11
CA THR A 20 1.98 0.67 17.21
C THR A 20 3.50 0.59 17.08
N LEU A 21 4.20 1.63 17.58
CA LEU A 21 5.65 1.62 17.75
C LEU A 21 5.98 1.28 19.20
N GLU A 22 6.65 0.15 19.41
CA GLU A 22 6.99 -0.38 20.73
C GLU A 22 8.46 -0.79 20.77
N GLY A 23 9.26 -0.12 21.60
CA GLY A 23 10.68 -0.47 21.76
C GLY A 23 11.51 -0.40 20.46
N GLY A 24 11.18 0.52 19.55
CA GLY A 24 11.83 0.66 18.26
C GLY A 24 11.41 -0.38 17.20
N ARG A 25 10.31 -1.09 17.45
CA ARG A 25 9.72 -2.09 16.53
C ARG A 25 8.29 -1.70 16.22
N VAL A 26 7.86 -1.98 15.00
CA VAL A 26 6.46 -1.83 14.59
C VAL A 26 5.72 -3.13 14.94
N ILE A 27 4.66 -3.00 15.73
CA ILE A 27 3.76 -4.11 16.08
C ILE A 27 2.44 -3.89 15.34
N LYS A 28 2.09 -4.85 14.48
CA LYS A 28 0.87 -4.82 13.67
C LYS A 28 -0.07 -5.93 14.14
N ARG A 29 -1.24 -5.56 14.65
CA ARG A 29 -2.29 -6.48 15.11
C ARG A 29 -3.42 -6.49 14.11
N TYR A 30 -3.68 -7.66 13.54
CA TYR A 30 -4.68 -7.84 12.47
C TYR A 30 -6.05 -8.07 13.08
N ALA A 31 -7.06 -7.42 12.50
CA ALA A 31 -8.45 -7.56 12.89
C ALA A 31 -9.38 -7.52 11.66
N GLY A 32 -10.64 -7.93 11.84
CA GLY A 32 -11.65 -7.91 10.79
C GLY A 32 -11.52 -9.03 9.75
N PRO A 33 -12.06 -8.83 8.55
CA PRO A 33 -12.12 -9.87 7.53
C PRO A 33 -10.74 -10.40 7.15
N ASP A 34 -10.63 -11.71 7.02
CA ASP A 34 -9.44 -12.40 6.52
C ASP A 34 -8.13 -12.07 7.29
N ALA A 35 -8.23 -11.67 8.58
CA ALA A 35 -7.10 -11.18 9.37
C ALA A 35 -5.88 -12.12 9.35
N VAL A 36 -6.09 -13.43 9.47
CA VAL A 36 -5.02 -14.45 9.40
C VAL A 36 -4.40 -14.49 8.02
N LEU A 37 -5.22 -14.54 6.96
CA LEU A 37 -4.74 -14.59 5.57
C LEU A 37 -3.98 -13.33 5.19
N ARG A 38 -4.44 -12.15 5.63
CA ARG A 38 -3.74 -10.88 5.40
C ARG A 38 -2.38 -10.83 6.09
N ARG A 39 -2.29 -11.32 7.33
CA ARG A 39 -1.01 -11.44 8.02
C ARG A 39 -0.07 -12.38 7.29
N GLU A 40 -0.55 -13.55 6.88
CA GLU A 40 0.24 -14.52 6.12
C GLU A 40 0.71 -13.95 4.78
N ALA A 41 -0.15 -13.23 4.05
CA ALA A 41 0.21 -12.54 2.81
C ALA A 41 1.33 -11.53 3.04
N GLU A 42 1.24 -10.71 4.10
CA GLU A 42 2.27 -9.74 4.44
C GLU A 42 3.60 -10.41 4.78
N VAL A 43 3.59 -11.43 5.63
CA VAL A 43 4.81 -12.19 5.98
C VAL A 43 5.45 -12.83 4.74
N THR A 44 4.64 -13.41 3.87
CA THR A 44 5.11 -14.06 2.64
C THR A 44 5.75 -13.03 1.70
N ALA A 45 5.10 -11.89 1.48
CA ALA A 45 5.62 -10.82 0.63
C ALA A 45 6.92 -10.24 1.18
N LEU A 46 6.95 -9.87 2.47
CA LEU A 46 8.14 -9.32 3.10
C LEU A 46 9.32 -10.29 3.06
N THR A 47 9.06 -11.59 3.22
CA THR A 47 10.10 -12.63 3.14
C THR A 47 10.65 -12.77 1.71
N ALA A 48 9.77 -12.78 0.71
CA ALA A 48 10.16 -12.87 -0.71
C ALA A 48 10.97 -11.65 -1.18
N LEU A 49 10.68 -10.48 -0.61
CA LEU A 49 11.27 -9.20 -0.99
C LEU A 49 12.53 -8.84 -0.19
N ALA A 50 12.81 -9.53 0.91
CA ALA A 50 13.93 -9.22 1.80
C ALA A 50 15.26 -9.15 1.04
N GLY A 51 16.00 -8.04 1.20
CA GLY A 51 17.28 -7.79 0.54
C GLY A 51 17.21 -7.54 -0.97
N ARG A 52 16.00 -7.54 -1.57
CA ARG A 52 15.78 -7.35 -3.01
C ARG A 52 14.94 -6.10 -3.32
N PHE A 53 14.15 -5.67 -2.38
CA PHE A 53 13.27 -4.51 -2.47
C PHE A 53 13.23 -3.79 -1.09
N PRO A 54 13.05 -2.46 -1.04
CA PRO A 54 13.00 -1.73 0.22
C PRO A 54 11.72 -2.06 1.00
N VAL A 55 11.82 -2.97 1.95
CA VAL A 55 10.72 -3.41 2.83
C VAL A 55 11.20 -3.51 4.28
N PRO A 56 10.30 -3.40 5.27
CA PRO A 56 10.63 -3.72 6.65
C PRO A 56 11.05 -5.19 6.81
N THR A 57 11.93 -5.45 7.76
CA THR A 57 12.33 -6.81 8.12
C THR A 57 11.32 -7.42 9.08
N VAL A 58 10.91 -8.65 8.84
CA VAL A 58 10.13 -9.45 9.80
C VAL A 58 11.04 -9.84 10.96
N ILE A 59 10.72 -9.36 12.17
CA ILE A 59 11.45 -9.67 13.42
C ILE A 59 10.87 -10.91 14.09
N GLY A 60 9.55 -11.08 14.00
CA GLY A 60 8.82 -12.20 14.55
C GLY A 60 7.33 -12.08 14.33
N GLN A 61 6.61 -13.14 14.64
CA GLN A 61 5.16 -13.18 14.58
C GLN A 61 4.59 -14.16 15.61
N ASP A 62 3.33 -13.95 15.96
CA ASP A 62 2.49 -14.93 16.68
C ASP A 62 1.09 -14.99 16.05
N ASP A 63 0.15 -15.67 16.69
CA ASP A 63 -1.20 -15.87 16.16
C ASP A 63 -2.00 -14.57 15.96
N SER A 64 -1.61 -13.48 16.61
CA SER A 64 -2.36 -12.23 16.67
C SER A 64 -1.64 -11.03 16.08
N GLN A 65 -0.31 -11.09 15.96
CA GLN A 65 0.50 -9.91 15.59
C GLN A 65 1.72 -10.26 14.75
N LEU A 66 2.18 -9.25 14.02
CA LEU A 66 3.43 -9.25 13.27
C LEU A 66 4.34 -8.17 13.83
N MET A 67 5.60 -8.52 14.09
CA MET A 67 6.63 -7.59 14.56
C MET A 67 7.58 -7.29 13.40
N LEU A 68 7.74 -6.02 13.08
CA LEU A 68 8.56 -5.52 11.97
C LEU A 68 9.63 -4.56 12.47
N SER A 69 10.72 -4.43 11.72
CA SER A 69 11.67 -3.35 11.93
C SER A 69 11.00 -2.00 11.67
N PHE A 70 11.30 -1.02 12.52
CA PHE A 70 10.97 0.36 12.22
C PHE A 70 11.94 0.88 11.15
N VAL A 71 11.41 1.49 10.10
CA VAL A 71 12.19 2.18 9.07
C VAL A 71 12.00 3.68 9.27
N PRO A 72 13.06 4.41 9.62
CA PRO A 72 12.98 5.86 9.78
C PRO A 72 12.81 6.54 8.43
N GLY A 73 12.03 7.62 8.41
CA GLY A 73 11.79 8.41 7.21
C GLY A 73 10.52 9.24 7.32
N VAL A 74 10.12 9.83 6.20
CA VAL A 74 8.92 10.67 6.10
C VAL A 74 7.88 9.93 5.26
N PRO A 75 6.64 9.76 5.75
CA PRO A 75 5.56 9.19 4.95
C PRO A 75 5.34 9.97 3.65
N GLY A 76 5.24 9.26 2.54
CA GLY A 76 5.09 9.89 1.22
C GLY A 76 3.89 10.80 1.11
N GLN A 77 2.77 10.46 1.75
CA GLN A 77 1.58 11.31 1.76
C GLN A 77 1.77 12.65 2.50
N GLU A 78 2.73 12.77 3.44
CA GLU A 78 3.01 14.02 4.16
C GLU A 78 3.79 15.02 3.30
N ILE A 79 4.54 14.53 2.32
CA ILE A 79 5.38 15.35 1.42
C ILE A 79 4.78 15.48 0.02
N LEU A 80 3.74 14.72 -0.29
CA LEU A 80 3.12 14.66 -1.62
C LEU A 80 2.65 16.03 -2.13
N GLU A 81 1.96 16.81 -1.30
CA GLU A 81 1.46 18.15 -1.68
C GLU A 81 2.59 19.16 -1.94
N GLN A 82 3.76 18.96 -1.33
CA GLN A 82 4.90 19.85 -1.44
C GLN A 82 5.83 19.48 -2.59
N ARG A 83 5.91 18.19 -2.92
CA ARG A 83 6.82 17.61 -3.92
C ARG A 83 6.12 16.54 -4.76
N PRO A 84 5.01 16.87 -5.45
CA PRO A 84 4.18 15.87 -6.13
C PRO A 84 4.95 15.08 -7.18
N ASP A 85 5.72 15.76 -8.02
CA ASP A 85 6.44 15.12 -9.13
C ASP A 85 7.54 14.18 -8.63
N ASP A 86 8.30 14.59 -7.60
CA ASP A 86 9.35 13.75 -7.03
C ASP A 86 8.77 12.48 -6.39
N VAL A 87 7.69 12.64 -5.61
CA VAL A 87 7.03 11.52 -4.94
C VAL A 87 6.40 10.58 -5.96
N LEU A 88 5.66 11.11 -6.92
CA LEU A 88 4.96 10.28 -7.92
C LEU A 88 5.95 9.61 -8.88
N PHE A 89 7.03 10.25 -9.27
CA PHE A 89 8.11 9.61 -10.02
C PHE A 89 8.73 8.44 -9.23
N ALA A 90 8.98 8.64 -7.93
CA ALA A 90 9.51 7.58 -7.07
C ALA A 90 8.51 6.42 -6.89
N VAL A 91 7.19 6.72 -6.79
CA VAL A 91 6.13 5.70 -6.79
C VAL A 91 6.20 4.87 -8.07
N GLY A 92 6.26 5.51 -9.24
CA GLY A 92 6.38 4.82 -10.52
C GLY A 92 7.62 3.92 -10.59
N ARG A 93 8.80 4.45 -10.22
CA ARG A 93 10.04 3.68 -10.17
C ARG A 93 9.99 2.48 -9.23
N ALA A 94 9.41 2.66 -8.04
CA ALA A 94 9.24 1.57 -7.08
C ALA A 94 8.30 0.49 -7.64
N GLY A 95 7.17 0.86 -8.25
CA GLY A 95 6.29 -0.08 -8.93
C GLY A 95 7.00 -0.85 -10.06
N ARG A 96 7.77 -0.15 -10.89
CA ARG A 96 8.57 -0.77 -11.96
C ARG A 96 9.57 -1.79 -11.40
N ALA A 97 10.26 -1.42 -10.32
CA ALA A 97 11.23 -2.30 -9.65
C ALA A 97 10.54 -3.53 -9.02
N LEU A 98 9.42 -3.34 -8.34
CA LEU A 98 8.63 -4.42 -7.73
C LEU A 98 8.16 -5.42 -8.80
N HIS A 99 7.51 -4.93 -9.83
CA HIS A 99 6.91 -5.77 -10.89
C HIS A 99 7.96 -6.45 -11.79
N GLY A 100 9.21 -6.01 -11.71
CA GLY A 100 10.35 -6.67 -12.39
C GLY A 100 11.01 -7.79 -11.58
N LEU A 101 10.58 -8.05 -10.34
CA LEU A 101 11.17 -9.08 -9.50
C LEU A 101 10.63 -10.47 -9.83
N ASP A 102 11.53 -11.43 -9.97
CA ASP A 102 11.14 -12.85 -10.01
C ASP A 102 10.86 -13.33 -8.58
N VAL A 103 9.61 -13.64 -8.30
CA VAL A 103 9.12 -14.19 -7.02
C VAL A 103 8.57 -15.62 -7.16
N SER A 104 8.84 -16.30 -8.26
CA SER A 104 8.36 -17.66 -8.57
C SER A 104 8.82 -18.72 -7.56
N ALA A 105 9.87 -18.46 -6.81
CA ALA A 105 10.30 -19.32 -5.70
C ALA A 105 9.32 -19.33 -4.51
N THR A 106 8.48 -18.27 -4.39
CA THR A 106 7.58 -18.08 -3.25
C THR A 106 6.10 -18.16 -3.68
N TYR A 107 5.78 -17.65 -4.87
CA TYR A 107 4.43 -17.56 -5.38
C TYR A 107 4.24 -18.45 -6.60
N GLU A 108 3.07 -19.07 -6.70
CA GLU A 108 2.64 -19.73 -7.93
C GLU A 108 2.25 -18.63 -8.95
N MET A 109 3.11 -18.43 -9.94
CA MET A 109 2.96 -17.38 -10.93
C MET A 109 2.33 -17.90 -12.22
N VAL A 110 1.26 -17.25 -12.68
CA VAL A 110 0.75 -17.45 -14.04
C VAL A 110 1.52 -16.55 -15.02
N VAL A 111 1.50 -16.91 -16.30
CA VAL A 111 2.21 -16.14 -17.34
C VAL A 111 1.69 -14.71 -17.39
N GLY A 112 2.59 -13.75 -17.27
CA GLY A 112 2.30 -12.33 -17.29
C GLY A 112 1.91 -11.71 -15.93
N ALA A 113 1.71 -12.52 -14.88
CA ALA A 113 1.50 -11.99 -13.54
C ALA A 113 2.81 -11.50 -12.90
N VAL A 114 2.68 -10.51 -12.04
CA VAL A 114 3.75 -9.97 -11.20
C VAL A 114 3.32 -10.03 -9.73
N LEU A 115 4.22 -9.76 -8.80
CA LEU A 115 3.81 -9.51 -7.42
C LEU A 115 3.18 -8.11 -7.34
N VAL A 116 1.89 -8.08 -7.02
CA VAL A 116 1.11 -6.85 -6.78
C VAL A 116 1.10 -6.57 -5.28
N HIS A 117 1.27 -5.31 -4.90
CA HIS A 117 1.17 -4.87 -3.51
C HIS A 117 -0.28 -4.87 -3.02
N GLY A 118 -1.21 -4.53 -3.91
CA GLY A 118 -2.65 -4.49 -3.65
C GLY A 118 -3.17 -3.26 -2.91
N ASP A 119 -2.30 -2.43 -2.33
CA ASP A 119 -2.63 -1.09 -1.78
C ASP A 119 -1.49 -0.10 -2.07
N PHE A 120 -0.98 -0.14 -3.31
CA PHE A 120 0.20 0.59 -3.74
C PHE A 120 -0.08 2.10 -3.87
N GLY A 121 0.83 2.92 -3.33
CA GLY A 121 0.74 4.35 -3.48
C GLY A 121 1.59 5.11 -2.46
N PRO A 122 1.59 6.46 -2.52
CA PRO A 122 2.42 7.28 -1.65
C PRO A 122 2.11 7.12 -0.15
N GLN A 123 0.88 6.71 0.21
CA GLN A 123 0.48 6.47 1.60
C GLN A 123 1.24 5.30 2.24
N ASN A 124 1.67 4.33 1.44
CA ASN A 124 2.40 3.14 1.88
C ASN A 124 3.89 3.18 1.55
N MET A 125 4.43 4.38 1.31
CA MET A 125 5.86 4.61 1.11
C MET A 125 6.45 5.49 2.20
N VAL A 126 7.60 5.09 2.70
CA VAL A 126 8.45 5.88 3.59
C VAL A 126 9.65 6.35 2.79
N PHE A 127 9.92 7.65 2.81
CA PHE A 127 11.01 8.27 2.08
C PHE A 127 12.17 8.64 3.01
N ASP A 128 13.39 8.44 2.56
CA ASP A 128 14.56 9.07 3.17
C ASP A 128 14.48 10.58 2.98
N ALA A 129 14.48 11.32 4.07
CA ALA A 129 14.28 12.77 4.05
C ALA A 129 15.41 13.55 3.35
N THR A 130 16.57 12.92 3.15
CA THR A 130 17.74 13.55 2.53
C THR A 130 17.79 13.27 1.03
N THR A 131 17.63 12.01 0.65
CA THR A 131 17.78 11.57 -0.74
C THR A 131 16.48 11.56 -1.52
N MET A 132 15.33 11.62 -0.83
CA MET A 132 13.99 11.47 -1.41
C MET A 132 13.80 10.15 -2.18
N GLN A 133 14.57 9.12 -1.81
CA GLN A 133 14.36 7.78 -2.31
C GLN A 133 13.46 6.99 -1.35
N PRO A 134 12.64 6.06 -1.84
CA PRO A 134 11.89 5.15 -0.98
C PRO A 134 12.84 4.36 -0.06
N ALA A 135 12.72 4.59 1.24
CA ALA A 135 13.41 3.84 2.29
C ALA A 135 12.69 2.53 2.59
N ALA A 136 11.36 2.53 2.49
CA ALA A 136 10.54 1.32 2.56
C ALA A 136 9.19 1.50 1.86
N VAL A 137 8.68 0.39 1.34
CA VAL A 137 7.25 0.20 1.03
C VAL A 137 6.67 -0.70 2.11
N VAL A 138 5.56 -0.29 2.71
CA VAL A 138 4.97 -0.92 3.89
C VAL A 138 3.53 -1.36 3.60
N ASP A 139 2.95 -2.17 4.50
CA ASP A 139 1.53 -2.61 4.45
C ASP A 139 1.21 -3.58 3.30
N TRP A 140 1.91 -4.71 3.29
CA TRP A 140 1.85 -5.76 2.26
C TRP A 140 0.71 -6.77 2.46
N GLU A 141 -0.26 -6.47 3.30
CA GLU A 141 -1.32 -7.39 3.70
C GLU A 141 -2.27 -7.82 2.56
N PHE A 142 -2.27 -7.10 1.45
CA PHE A 142 -3.04 -7.42 0.25
C PHE A 142 -2.17 -7.89 -0.91
N ALA A 143 -0.91 -8.20 -0.66
CA ALA A 143 0.00 -8.65 -1.71
C ALA A 143 -0.41 -10.00 -2.30
N HIS A 144 -0.37 -10.10 -3.64
CA HIS A 144 -0.74 -11.31 -4.38
C HIS A 144 -0.13 -11.30 -5.79
N PRO A 145 -0.04 -12.46 -6.46
CA PRO A 145 0.20 -12.48 -7.90
C PRO A 145 -0.97 -11.89 -8.70
N GLY A 146 -0.70 -10.90 -9.55
CA GLY A 146 -1.75 -10.20 -10.29
C GLY A 146 -1.24 -9.41 -11.49
N ASP A 147 -2.13 -8.60 -12.08
CA ASP A 147 -1.78 -7.72 -13.19
C ASP A 147 -1.12 -6.44 -12.65
N PRO A 148 0.05 -6.00 -13.17
CA PRO A 148 0.70 -4.77 -12.73
C PRO A 148 -0.19 -3.51 -12.83
N VAL A 149 -1.24 -3.55 -13.65
CA VAL A 149 -2.20 -2.46 -13.76
C VAL A 149 -2.95 -2.21 -12.44
N GLU A 150 -3.09 -3.20 -11.59
CA GLU A 150 -3.82 -3.07 -10.31
C GLU A 150 -3.17 -2.04 -9.40
N ASP A 151 -1.84 -2.12 -9.21
CA ASP A 151 -1.09 -1.17 -8.38
C ASP A 151 -1.05 0.22 -9.00
N LEU A 152 -0.81 0.31 -10.31
CA LEU A 152 -0.75 1.61 -10.99
C LEU A 152 -2.11 2.34 -10.97
N ALA A 153 -3.18 1.59 -11.24
CA ALA A 153 -4.52 2.13 -11.20
C ALA A 153 -4.92 2.55 -9.78
N TRP A 154 -4.50 1.79 -8.77
CA TRP A 154 -4.80 2.14 -7.39
C TRP A 154 -4.05 3.40 -6.94
N ALA A 155 -2.76 3.53 -7.26
CA ALA A 155 -1.99 4.74 -7.00
C ALA A 155 -2.62 5.96 -7.70
N GLU A 156 -3.02 5.83 -8.97
CA GLU A 156 -3.73 6.88 -9.71
C GLU A 156 -5.09 7.20 -9.04
N TRP A 157 -5.85 6.19 -8.61
CA TRP A 157 -7.13 6.40 -7.94
C TRP A 157 -6.98 7.21 -6.64
N ILE A 158 -5.94 6.94 -5.85
CA ILE A 158 -5.62 7.69 -4.63
C ILE A 158 -5.42 9.16 -4.95
N ILE A 159 -4.64 9.47 -5.98
CA ILE A 159 -4.40 10.86 -6.40
C ILE A 159 -5.70 11.52 -6.86
N ARG A 160 -6.45 10.89 -7.76
CA ARG A 160 -7.72 11.43 -8.28
C ARG A 160 -8.75 11.68 -7.18
N THR A 161 -8.78 10.82 -6.16
CA THR A 161 -9.80 10.87 -5.10
C THR A 161 -9.42 11.79 -3.95
N HIS A 162 -8.16 11.73 -3.52
CA HIS A 162 -7.70 12.43 -2.31
C HIS A 162 -6.87 13.67 -2.60
N HIS A 163 -6.26 13.74 -3.79
CA HIS A 163 -5.39 14.83 -4.22
C HIS A 163 -5.75 15.33 -5.63
N PRO A 164 -7.02 15.70 -5.91
CA PRO A 164 -7.48 16.01 -7.28
C PRO A 164 -6.72 17.15 -7.97
N ARG A 165 -6.03 17.99 -7.19
CA ARG A 165 -5.17 19.06 -7.72
C ARG A 165 -3.85 18.57 -8.29
N LEU A 166 -3.47 17.33 -7.99
CA LEU A 166 -2.21 16.72 -8.41
C LEU A 166 -2.39 15.74 -9.59
N VAL A 167 -3.56 15.74 -10.23
CA VAL A 167 -3.85 14.82 -11.36
C VAL A 167 -2.87 15.02 -12.52
N ASP A 168 -2.46 16.24 -12.79
CA ASP A 168 -1.48 16.54 -13.83
C ASP A 168 -0.09 15.96 -13.53
N SER A 169 0.26 15.79 -12.25
CA SER A 169 1.52 15.15 -11.84
C SER A 169 1.51 13.62 -12.01
N LEU A 170 0.38 12.99 -12.36
CA LEU A 170 0.32 11.57 -12.65
C LEU A 170 1.21 11.17 -13.84
N ASP A 171 1.48 12.08 -14.76
CA ASP A 171 2.37 11.81 -15.88
C ASP A 171 3.77 11.43 -15.39
N THR A 172 4.28 12.07 -14.33
CA THR A 172 5.58 11.73 -13.74
C THR A 172 5.61 10.35 -13.11
N MET A 173 4.47 9.86 -12.56
CA MET A 173 4.37 8.49 -12.06
C MET A 173 4.53 7.47 -13.21
N PHE A 174 3.87 7.71 -14.33
CA PHE A 174 3.99 6.83 -15.50
C PHE A 174 5.37 6.92 -16.18
N GLU A 175 6.01 8.08 -16.15
CA GLU A 175 7.42 8.23 -16.56
C GLU A 175 8.32 7.36 -15.67
N GLY A 176 8.17 7.45 -14.35
CA GLY A 176 8.92 6.63 -13.40
C GLY A 176 8.70 5.13 -13.57
N TYR A 177 7.50 4.72 -13.95
CA TYR A 177 7.16 3.34 -14.24
C TYR A 177 7.62 2.87 -15.65
N GLU A 178 7.99 3.80 -16.53
CA GLU A 178 8.38 3.58 -17.93
C GLU A 178 7.26 3.01 -18.81
N SER A 179 6.01 3.10 -18.37
CA SER A 179 4.84 2.67 -19.15
C SER A 179 3.56 3.28 -18.58
N ARG A 180 2.61 3.57 -19.47
CA ARG A 180 1.25 4.00 -19.10
C ARG A 180 0.23 3.02 -19.68
N PRO A 181 -0.34 2.12 -18.88
CA PRO A 181 -1.39 1.23 -19.35
C PRO A 181 -2.57 2.02 -19.94
N PRO A 182 -3.29 1.47 -20.95
CA PRO A 182 -4.43 2.14 -21.55
C PRO A 182 -5.47 2.54 -20.50
N TRP A 183 -6.08 3.71 -20.66
CA TRP A 183 -7.10 4.24 -19.73
C TRP A 183 -8.18 3.20 -19.38
N ARG A 184 -8.69 2.49 -20.39
CA ARG A 184 -9.72 1.48 -20.17
C ARG A 184 -9.31 0.42 -19.13
N GLN A 185 -8.05 -0.01 -19.14
CA GLN A 185 -7.55 -1.03 -18.20
C GLN A 185 -7.42 -0.42 -16.81
N ARG A 186 -6.80 0.76 -16.68
CA ARG A 186 -6.65 1.49 -15.40
C ARG A 186 -8.00 1.79 -14.76
N TYR A 187 -8.95 2.29 -15.54
CA TYR A 187 -10.31 2.59 -15.08
C TYR A 187 -11.05 1.34 -14.60
N ALA A 188 -10.95 0.23 -15.33
CA ALA A 188 -11.56 -1.03 -14.92
C ALA A 188 -10.98 -1.53 -13.59
N ALA A 189 -9.65 -1.49 -13.43
CA ALA A 189 -8.97 -1.88 -12.19
C ALA A 189 -9.35 -0.99 -11.00
N MET A 190 -9.46 0.35 -11.19
CA MET A 190 -9.96 1.27 -10.16
C MET A 190 -11.36 0.88 -9.67
N LEU A 191 -12.29 0.64 -10.58
CA LEU A 191 -13.67 0.26 -10.25
C LEU A 191 -13.74 -1.10 -9.54
N GLU A 192 -12.98 -2.06 -10.01
CA GLU A 192 -12.89 -3.39 -9.40
C GLU A 192 -12.37 -3.31 -7.97
N LYS A 193 -11.28 -2.56 -7.75
CA LYS A 193 -10.72 -2.36 -6.42
C LYS A 193 -11.68 -1.62 -5.49
N CYS A 194 -12.38 -0.59 -5.97
CA CYS A 194 -13.39 0.10 -5.16
C CYS A 194 -14.55 -0.82 -4.75
N ARG A 195 -15.02 -1.68 -5.66
CA ARG A 195 -16.08 -2.67 -5.36
C ARG A 195 -15.58 -3.71 -4.37
N TRP A 196 -14.38 -4.22 -4.56
CA TRP A 196 -13.74 -5.13 -3.62
C TRP A 196 -13.64 -4.50 -2.22
N ALA A 197 -13.20 -3.24 -2.12
CA ALA A 197 -13.09 -2.54 -0.85
C ALA A 197 -14.46 -2.33 -0.17
N LEU A 198 -15.51 -2.04 -0.96
CA LEU A 198 -16.87 -1.97 -0.45
C LEU A 198 -17.33 -3.30 0.14
N ASP A 199 -17.08 -4.41 -0.55
CA ASP A 199 -17.45 -5.75 -0.08
C ASP A 199 -16.59 -6.17 1.13
N PHE A 200 -15.32 -5.79 1.15
CA PHE A 200 -14.44 -5.99 2.31
C PHE A 200 -14.97 -5.29 3.56
N VAL A 201 -15.35 -4.01 3.44
CA VAL A 201 -15.93 -3.24 4.56
C VAL A 201 -17.25 -3.84 5.02
N ARG A 202 -18.11 -4.29 4.11
CA ARG A 202 -19.39 -4.95 4.48
C ARG A 202 -19.20 -6.23 5.28
N ARG A 203 -18.11 -6.95 5.07
CA ARG A 203 -17.78 -8.18 5.83
C ARG A 203 -17.18 -7.90 7.20
N TRP A 204 -16.88 -6.64 7.52
CA TRP A 204 -16.31 -6.29 8.82
C TRP A 204 -17.31 -6.50 9.93
N PRO A 205 -17.00 -7.26 11.01
CA PRO A 205 -17.90 -7.39 12.15
C PRO A 205 -18.19 -6.03 12.79
N GLY A 206 -19.46 -5.63 12.78
CA GLY A 206 -19.86 -4.30 13.28
C GLY A 206 -19.52 -3.14 12.34
N ALA A 207 -19.42 -3.41 11.04
CA ALA A 207 -19.26 -2.35 10.03
C ALA A 207 -20.29 -1.23 10.26
N ASP A 208 -19.81 -0.01 10.46
CA ASP A 208 -20.71 1.12 10.60
C ASP A 208 -21.27 1.56 9.24
N ALA A 209 -22.49 2.09 9.26
CA ALA A 209 -23.18 2.51 8.04
C ALA A 209 -22.44 3.64 7.30
N ALA A 210 -21.65 4.45 8.02
CA ALA A 210 -20.90 5.55 7.42
C ALA A 210 -19.73 5.03 6.58
N SER A 211 -18.99 4.02 7.05
CA SER A 211 -17.93 3.38 6.30
C SER A 211 -18.45 2.71 5.03
N VAL A 212 -19.60 2.02 5.11
CA VAL A 212 -20.24 1.42 3.94
C VAL A 212 -20.68 2.50 2.95
N ALA A 213 -21.36 3.55 3.41
CA ALA A 213 -21.79 4.68 2.58
C ALA A 213 -20.61 5.41 1.92
N MET A 214 -19.50 5.57 2.64
CA MET A 214 -18.28 6.17 2.10
C MET A 214 -17.75 5.36 0.90
N TRP A 215 -17.68 4.04 1.01
CA TRP A 215 -17.19 3.20 -0.09
C TRP A 215 -18.20 3.12 -1.25
N GLN A 216 -19.51 3.13 -0.97
CA GLN A 216 -20.53 3.28 -2.02
C GLN A 216 -20.32 4.59 -2.80
N ARG A 217 -20.13 5.70 -2.09
CA ARG A 217 -19.84 6.99 -2.71
C ARG A 217 -18.53 6.97 -3.53
N ARG A 218 -17.48 6.30 -3.06
CA ARG A 218 -16.23 6.15 -3.80
C ARG A 218 -16.43 5.39 -5.11
N VAL A 219 -17.22 4.31 -5.11
CA VAL A 219 -17.59 3.58 -6.34
C VAL A 219 -18.30 4.53 -7.31
N GLU A 220 -19.31 5.29 -6.85
CA GLU A 220 -20.05 6.26 -7.68
C GLU A 220 -19.12 7.32 -8.28
N VAL A 221 -18.30 7.98 -7.46
CA VAL A 221 -17.35 9.00 -7.92
C VAL A 221 -16.38 8.44 -8.94
N THR A 222 -15.90 7.20 -8.75
CA THR A 222 -15.00 6.55 -9.68
C THR A 222 -15.63 6.33 -11.05
N THR A 223 -16.96 6.13 -11.12
CA THR A 223 -17.67 6.00 -12.42
C THR A 223 -17.62 7.27 -13.27
N ASP A 224 -17.38 8.41 -12.64
CA ASP A 224 -17.31 9.72 -13.31
C ASP A 224 -15.89 10.09 -13.78
N PHE A 225 -14.87 9.29 -13.43
CA PHE A 225 -13.49 9.57 -13.86
C PHE A 225 -13.36 9.53 -15.38
N ARG A 226 -12.56 10.44 -15.89
CA ARG A 226 -12.14 10.54 -17.30
C ARG A 226 -10.60 10.62 -17.35
N GLU A 227 -10.04 10.23 -18.48
CA GLU A 227 -8.60 10.34 -18.69
C GLU A 227 -8.11 11.77 -18.64
#